data_7ea591d2b8206ce4b5f404d43fb5aea1
#
_entry.id   7ea591d2b8206ce4b5f404d43fb5aea1
#
_cell.length_a   1.000
_cell.length_b   1.000
_cell.length_c   1.000
_cell.angle_alpha   90.00
_cell.angle_beta   90.00
_cell.angle_gamma   90.00
#
_symmetry.space_group_name_H-M   'P 1'
#
loop_
_entity.id
_entity.type
_entity.pdbx_description
1 polymer ?
#
loop_
_entity_poly.entity_id
_entity_poly.type
_entity_poly.pdbx_seq_one_letter_code
_entity_poly.pdbx_strand_id
1 'polypeptide(L)'
;MARPCLLPFLVAAAAVLITWAPGGALGKSKFAKKSDDVVNGPLLTDKIKAKKTLIVGPDEEFKTVQSAIDAVPAGNTEGKVIIPENKPFIFVRGNGKGRTSISHESASSDNAESAAFTVSADNVVVFGVSFRNSARVGLVNDPEIRSVAAMVEGDKVAFYHCAFYSPHHTLFDSAGRHYYESCYIQGNIDFIFGNGQSMFQCPEIFVKPDRRTEIRGSITAQVREEEDTTGFVFLKGKVYGVGEVYLGRVTAPDSRVIFSDTYLSRTVNAAGWTTIGYTGSTDKVMLAEFNCTGPGADVTNRVPWSRRFSQNDAAKYLTIDFINGKEWLPAYYY
;
A
#
# COMPACT_ATOMS: atom_id res chain seq x y z
N MET A 1 -34.82 36.54 7.03
CA MET A 1 -35.16 35.12 7.15
C MET A 1 -34.76 34.44 5.82
N ALA A 2 -33.58 33.85 5.75
CA ALA A 2 -33.06 33.12 4.59
C ALA A 2 -33.10 31.63 4.92
N ARG A 3 -33.78 30.85 4.08
CA ARG A 3 -33.84 29.38 4.22
C ARG A 3 -32.51 28.77 3.75
N PRO A 4 -31.96 27.78 4.46
CA PRO A 4 -30.81 27.03 3.95
C PRO A 4 -31.27 26.05 2.86
N CYS A 5 -30.55 26.10 1.73
CA CYS A 5 -30.71 25.19 0.60
C CYS A 5 -30.11 23.85 0.97
N LEU A 6 -30.92 22.85 1.28
CA LEU A 6 -30.50 21.46 1.41
C LEU A 6 -30.36 20.87 -0.01
N LEU A 7 -29.12 20.72 -0.45
CA LEU A 7 -28.80 19.89 -1.61
C LEU A 7 -28.96 18.41 -1.19
N PRO A 8 -29.68 17.59 -1.95
CA PRO A 8 -29.75 16.17 -1.71
C PRO A 8 -28.39 15.54 -2.05
N PHE A 9 -27.76 14.89 -1.07
CA PHE A 9 -26.64 14.00 -1.31
C PHE A 9 -27.15 12.83 -2.15
N LEU A 10 -26.86 12.84 -3.44
CA LEU A 10 -26.95 11.67 -4.29
C LEU A 10 -25.83 10.71 -3.83
N VAL A 11 -26.22 9.66 -3.11
CA VAL A 11 -25.37 8.50 -2.86
C VAL A 11 -25.26 7.78 -4.21
N ALA A 12 -24.18 8.08 -4.95
CA ALA A 12 -23.83 7.33 -6.14
C ALA A 12 -23.44 5.92 -5.70
N ALA A 13 -24.23 4.92 -6.08
CA ALA A 13 -23.93 3.52 -5.86
C ALA A 13 -22.56 3.19 -6.49
N ALA A 14 -21.58 2.87 -5.66
CA ALA A 14 -20.24 2.50 -6.13
C ALA A 14 -20.26 1.03 -6.53
N ALA A 15 -20.25 0.74 -7.83
CA ALA A 15 -20.07 -0.62 -8.33
C ALA A 15 -18.59 -1.05 -8.20
N VAL A 16 -18.35 -2.25 -7.71
CA VAL A 16 -17.05 -2.93 -7.72
C VAL A 16 -17.13 -4.06 -8.74
N LEU A 17 -16.19 -4.09 -9.67
CA LEU A 17 -16.06 -5.16 -10.65
C LEU A 17 -15.00 -6.15 -10.16
N ILE A 18 -15.37 -7.41 -9.99
CA ILE A 18 -14.44 -8.49 -9.68
C ILE A 18 -14.39 -9.42 -10.89
N THR A 19 -13.18 -9.61 -11.41
CA THR A 19 -12.96 -10.43 -12.60
C THR A 19 -11.85 -11.44 -12.34
N TRP A 20 -11.93 -12.64 -12.93
CA TRP A 20 -10.87 -13.63 -12.85
C TRP A 20 -10.59 -14.31 -14.19
N ALA A 21 -9.38 -14.78 -14.37
CA ALA A 21 -8.97 -15.57 -15.51
C ALA A 21 -8.27 -16.86 -15.04
N PRO A 22 -8.58 -18.05 -15.59
CA PRO A 22 -7.78 -19.23 -15.32
C PRO A 22 -6.40 -19.09 -15.96
N GLY A 23 -5.36 -19.55 -15.26
CA GLY A 23 -3.96 -19.40 -15.58
C GLY A 23 -3.63 -19.52 -17.07
N GLY A 24 -3.14 -18.45 -17.64
CA GLY A 24 -2.67 -18.34 -19.00
C GLY A 24 -1.90 -17.05 -19.16
N ALA A 25 -0.75 -17.12 -19.83
CA ALA A 25 0.15 -16.01 -20.05
C ALA A 25 -0.57 -14.74 -20.57
N LEU A 26 -0.32 -13.61 -19.93
CA LEU A 26 -0.74 -12.29 -20.39
C LEU A 26 -0.13 -12.02 -21.78
N GLY A 27 -0.95 -12.01 -22.80
CA GLY A 27 -0.50 -11.82 -24.18
C GLY A 27 0.02 -10.40 -24.42
N LYS A 28 1.12 -10.28 -25.16
CA LYS A 28 1.70 -9.00 -25.60
C LYS A 28 0.71 -8.22 -26.46
N SER A 29 0.36 -7.01 -26.06
CA SER A 29 -0.52 -6.09 -26.80
C SER A 29 0.28 -4.92 -27.38
N LYS A 30 -0.13 -4.46 -28.58
CA LYS A 30 0.44 -3.31 -29.29
C LYS A 30 -0.02 -1.98 -28.64
N PHE A 31 0.88 -1.01 -28.63
CA PHE A 31 0.77 0.33 -28.06
C PHE A 31 -0.61 0.98 -28.10
N ALA A 32 -1.02 1.54 -26.96
CA ALA A 32 -2.27 2.25 -26.77
C ALA A 32 -2.06 3.74 -26.45
N LYS A 33 -3.08 4.52 -26.73
CA LYS A 33 -3.15 5.97 -26.69
C LYS A 33 -3.31 6.55 -25.28
N LYS A 34 -2.74 7.77 -25.13
CA LYS A 34 -2.93 8.86 -24.14
C LYS A 34 -3.52 8.62 -22.74
N SER A 35 -2.94 9.38 -21.80
CA SER A 35 -3.07 9.38 -20.35
C SER A 35 -4.47 9.39 -19.71
N ASP A 36 -5.49 9.88 -20.37
CA ASP A 36 -6.83 10.04 -19.78
C ASP A 36 -7.60 8.70 -19.68
N ASP A 37 -7.34 7.77 -20.58
CA ASP A 37 -7.95 6.44 -20.56
C ASP A 37 -7.39 5.54 -19.45
N VAL A 38 -6.19 5.82 -18.97
CA VAL A 38 -5.53 5.10 -17.88
C VAL A 38 -6.27 5.31 -16.56
N VAL A 39 -6.68 6.54 -16.30
CA VAL A 39 -7.37 6.93 -15.07
C VAL A 39 -8.74 6.25 -14.96
N ASN A 40 -9.38 5.97 -16.08
CA ASN A 40 -10.68 5.31 -16.14
C ASN A 40 -10.62 3.78 -16.22
N GLY A 41 -9.43 3.19 -16.40
CA GLY A 41 -9.17 1.76 -16.31
C GLY A 41 -9.76 0.82 -17.37
N PRO A 42 -10.38 1.23 -18.50
CA PRO A 42 -10.87 0.28 -19.48
C PRO A 42 -9.75 -0.58 -20.08
N LEU A 43 -8.58 0.02 -20.32
CA LEU A 43 -7.43 -0.67 -20.92
C LEU A 43 -6.83 -1.76 -20.01
N LEU A 44 -6.85 -1.56 -18.69
CA LEU A 44 -6.39 -2.59 -17.74
C LEU A 44 -7.36 -3.78 -17.74
N THR A 45 -8.66 -3.52 -17.76
CA THR A 45 -9.70 -4.56 -17.85
C THR A 45 -9.60 -5.37 -19.14
N ASP A 46 -9.37 -4.70 -20.28
CA ASP A 46 -9.19 -5.36 -21.58
C ASP A 46 -7.95 -6.25 -21.65
N LYS A 47 -6.87 -5.84 -20.96
CA LYS A 47 -5.62 -6.60 -20.90
C LYS A 47 -5.71 -7.83 -20.03
N ILE A 48 -6.45 -7.77 -18.94
CA ILE A 48 -6.65 -8.90 -18.01
C ILE A 48 -7.46 -10.02 -18.64
N LYS A 49 -8.19 -9.76 -19.77
CA LYS A 49 -9.01 -10.76 -20.50
C LYS A 49 -9.87 -11.59 -19.56
N ALA A 50 -10.60 -10.90 -18.71
CA ALA A 50 -11.45 -11.55 -17.71
C ALA A 50 -12.50 -12.45 -18.37
N LYS A 51 -12.63 -13.69 -17.90
CA LYS A 51 -13.63 -14.64 -18.41
C LYS A 51 -15.01 -14.44 -17.78
N LYS A 52 -15.06 -13.90 -16.59
CA LYS A 52 -16.30 -13.61 -15.88
C LYS A 52 -16.14 -12.34 -15.06
N THR A 53 -17.17 -11.50 -15.05
CA THR A 53 -17.25 -10.28 -14.25
C THR A 53 -18.40 -10.42 -13.28
N LEU A 54 -18.16 -10.15 -12.01
CA LEU A 54 -19.18 -10.05 -10.96
C LEU A 54 -19.31 -8.58 -10.58
N ILE A 55 -20.54 -8.06 -10.59
CA ILE A 55 -20.82 -6.68 -10.26
C ILE A 55 -21.34 -6.61 -8.83
N VAL A 56 -20.76 -5.73 -8.02
CA VAL A 56 -21.12 -5.53 -6.62
C VAL A 56 -21.70 -4.14 -6.43
N GLY A 57 -22.88 -4.07 -5.88
CA GLY A 57 -23.59 -2.81 -5.60
C GLY A 57 -24.92 -3.04 -4.88
N PRO A 58 -25.55 -1.98 -4.37
CA PRO A 58 -26.81 -2.11 -3.62
C PRO A 58 -27.95 -2.70 -4.47
N ASP A 59 -27.93 -2.46 -5.79
CA ASP A 59 -28.95 -2.95 -6.73
C ASP A 59 -28.46 -4.12 -7.60
N GLU A 60 -27.24 -4.61 -7.39
CA GLU A 60 -26.62 -5.70 -8.16
C GLU A 60 -26.88 -7.07 -7.52
N GLU A 61 -26.49 -8.15 -8.22
CA GLU A 61 -26.57 -9.53 -7.72
C GLU A 61 -25.82 -9.70 -6.40
N PHE A 62 -24.60 -9.12 -6.32
CA PHE A 62 -23.78 -9.17 -5.11
C PHE A 62 -23.87 -7.85 -4.34
N LYS A 63 -24.35 -7.92 -3.10
CA LYS A 63 -24.50 -6.74 -2.22
C LYS A 63 -23.20 -6.33 -1.52
N THR A 64 -22.23 -7.24 -1.42
CA THR A 64 -20.93 -7.00 -0.79
C THR A 64 -19.80 -7.52 -1.67
N VAL A 65 -18.60 -6.92 -1.54
CA VAL A 65 -17.38 -7.41 -2.21
C VAL A 65 -17.12 -8.84 -1.79
N GLN A 66 -17.32 -9.16 -0.51
CA GLN A 66 -17.09 -10.50 0.00
C GLN A 66 -18.05 -11.53 -0.65
N SER A 67 -19.33 -11.25 -0.77
CA SER A 67 -20.27 -12.18 -1.41
C SER A 67 -19.92 -12.50 -2.87
N ALA A 68 -19.35 -11.53 -3.59
CA ALA A 68 -18.85 -11.75 -4.94
C ALA A 68 -17.56 -12.60 -4.96
N ILE A 69 -16.64 -12.36 -4.02
CA ILE A 69 -15.43 -13.17 -3.85
C ILE A 69 -15.79 -14.60 -3.45
N ASP A 70 -16.81 -14.78 -2.62
CA ASP A 70 -17.30 -16.09 -2.19
C ASP A 70 -17.91 -16.89 -3.33
N ALA A 71 -18.64 -16.25 -4.22
CA ALA A 71 -19.18 -16.86 -5.42
C ALA A 71 -18.12 -17.32 -6.44
N VAL A 72 -16.89 -16.85 -6.32
CA VAL A 72 -15.72 -17.46 -6.93
C VAL A 72 -15.40 -18.71 -6.09
N PRO A 73 -15.41 -19.95 -6.64
CA PRO A 73 -15.39 -21.18 -5.85
C PRO A 73 -14.26 -21.28 -4.81
N ALA A 74 -14.59 -21.52 -3.56
CA ALA A 74 -13.93 -21.93 -2.32
C ALA A 74 -13.89 -20.89 -1.15
N GLY A 75 -14.42 -21.25 -0.08
CA GLY A 75 -14.53 -20.94 1.37
C GLY A 75 -14.33 -19.54 1.96
N ASN A 76 -15.31 -19.00 2.76
CA ASN A 76 -15.21 -17.70 3.40
C ASN A 76 -15.91 -17.49 4.75
N THR A 77 -15.56 -16.38 5.47
CA THR A 77 -16.16 -15.92 6.72
C THR A 77 -16.33 -14.40 6.82
N GLU A 78 -17.24 -13.95 7.68
CA GLU A 78 -17.93 -12.65 7.74
C GLU A 78 -17.10 -11.40 8.08
N GLY A 79 -17.48 -10.23 7.53
CA GLY A 79 -17.11 -8.87 7.95
C GLY A 79 -15.81 -8.29 7.42
N LYS A 80 -14.85 -9.10 7.06
CA LYS A 80 -13.60 -8.75 6.38
C LYS A 80 -13.68 -9.14 4.92
N VAL A 81 -12.95 -8.43 4.06
CA VAL A 81 -12.77 -8.87 2.67
C VAL A 81 -11.45 -9.62 2.60
N ILE A 82 -11.52 -10.92 2.34
CA ILE A 82 -10.37 -11.81 2.20
C ILE A 82 -10.37 -12.38 0.79
N ILE A 83 -9.23 -12.28 0.09
CA ILE A 83 -8.94 -13.04 -1.12
C ILE A 83 -8.01 -14.18 -0.70
N PRO A 84 -8.56 -15.40 -0.48
CA PRO A 84 -7.78 -16.50 0.07
C PRO A 84 -6.82 -17.09 -0.96
N GLU A 85 -5.76 -17.74 -0.48
CA GLU A 85 -4.66 -18.30 -1.28
C GLU A 85 -5.13 -19.14 -2.49
N ASN A 86 -6.19 -19.88 -2.34
CA ASN A 86 -6.74 -20.74 -3.41
C ASN A 86 -7.58 -19.99 -4.47
N LYS A 87 -7.57 -18.65 -4.48
CA LYS A 87 -8.28 -17.82 -5.48
C LYS A 87 -7.35 -16.86 -6.21
N PRO A 88 -6.34 -17.33 -6.94
CA PRO A 88 -5.44 -16.47 -7.71
C PRO A 88 -6.12 -15.87 -8.96
N PHE A 89 -5.41 -14.90 -9.58
CA PHE A 89 -5.83 -14.24 -10.82
C PHE A 89 -7.14 -13.45 -10.69
N ILE A 90 -7.30 -12.72 -9.59
CA ILE A 90 -8.44 -11.84 -9.36
C ILE A 90 -8.07 -10.38 -9.70
N PHE A 91 -8.97 -9.72 -10.42
CA PHE A 91 -8.95 -8.28 -10.61
C PHE A 91 -10.11 -7.63 -9.86
N VAL A 92 -9.78 -6.76 -8.89
CA VAL A 92 -10.75 -5.94 -8.16
C VAL A 92 -10.70 -4.53 -8.68
N ARG A 93 -11.82 -4.02 -9.20
CA ARG A 93 -11.91 -2.66 -9.70
C ARG A 93 -12.98 -1.85 -9.01
N GLY A 94 -12.58 -0.72 -8.43
CA GLY A 94 -13.48 0.32 -7.95
C GLY A 94 -13.66 1.47 -8.95
N ASN A 95 -14.63 2.33 -8.70
CA ASN A 95 -14.91 3.54 -9.46
C ASN A 95 -14.02 4.74 -9.05
N GLY A 96 -12.85 4.45 -8.49
CA GLY A 96 -11.89 5.43 -7.98
C GLY A 96 -11.83 5.46 -6.45
N LYS A 97 -10.64 5.71 -5.91
CA LYS A 97 -10.37 5.71 -4.46
C LYS A 97 -11.19 6.72 -3.63
N GLY A 98 -11.80 7.71 -4.28
CA GLY A 98 -12.72 8.65 -3.63
C GLY A 98 -14.19 8.21 -3.65
N ARG A 99 -14.52 7.12 -4.33
CA ARG A 99 -15.91 6.66 -4.55
C ARG A 99 -16.17 5.23 -4.07
N THR A 100 -15.15 4.37 -4.14
CA THR A 100 -15.24 2.97 -3.70
C THR A 100 -14.37 2.75 -2.48
N SER A 101 -14.97 2.29 -1.39
CA SER A 101 -14.25 2.03 -0.14
C SER A 101 -14.66 0.70 0.47
N ILE A 102 -13.68 -0.07 0.89
CA ILE A 102 -13.82 -1.21 1.80
C ILE A 102 -13.42 -0.69 3.18
N SER A 103 -14.37 -0.73 4.12
CA SER A 103 -14.18 -0.16 5.45
C SER A 103 -14.51 -1.18 6.52
N HIS A 104 -13.68 -1.24 7.53
CA HIS A 104 -13.87 -2.06 8.72
C HIS A 104 -13.40 -1.28 9.95
N GLU A 105 -13.94 -1.58 11.11
CA GLU A 105 -13.51 -1.04 12.38
C GLU A 105 -13.06 -2.19 13.27
N SER A 106 -11.77 -2.47 13.26
CA SER A 106 -11.18 -3.55 14.05
C SER A 106 -9.82 -3.14 14.59
N ALA A 107 -9.61 -3.46 15.87
CA ALA A 107 -8.33 -3.28 16.54
C ALA A 107 -7.95 -4.58 17.23
N SER A 108 -6.74 -5.07 16.99
CA SER A 108 -6.22 -6.31 17.57
C SER A 108 -4.70 -6.26 17.66
N SER A 109 -4.11 -7.04 18.53
CA SER A 109 -2.67 -7.32 18.52
C SER A 109 -2.28 -8.24 17.35
N ASP A 110 -3.25 -8.96 16.77
CA ASP A 110 -3.07 -9.75 15.56
C ASP A 110 -3.36 -8.90 14.31
N ASN A 111 -2.42 -8.91 13.36
CA ASN A 111 -2.54 -8.13 12.11
C ASN A 111 -3.70 -8.62 11.23
N ALA A 112 -3.85 -9.94 11.10
CA ALA A 112 -4.87 -10.54 10.25
C ALA A 112 -6.27 -10.31 10.85
N GLU A 113 -6.40 -10.35 12.16
CA GLU A 113 -7.66 -10.03 12.83
C GLU A 113 -8.04 -8.55 12.68
N SER A 114 -7.07 -7.64 12.71
CA SER A 114 -7.34 -6.21 12.59
C SER A 114 -7.56 -5.76 11.15
N ALA A 115 -7.10 -6.51 10.13
CA ALA A 115 -7.12 -6.07 8.74
C ALA A 115 -8.54 -5.92 8.17
N ALA A 116 -8.81 -4.79 7.51
CA ALA A 116 -10.06 -4.58 6.79
C ALA A 116 -10.10 -5.32 5.44
N PHE A 117 -8.94 -5.55 4.85
CA PHE A 117 -8.77 -6.26 3.58
C PHE A 117 -7.52 -7.12 3.64
N THR A 118 -7.64 -8.38 3.24
CA THR A 118 -6.50 -9.31 3.19
C THR A 118 -6.41 -9.96 1.82
N VAL A 119 -5.19 -10.03 1.28
CA VAL A 119 -4.86 -10.72 0.04
C VAL A 119 -3.80 -11.76 0.33
N SER A 120 -4.21 -13.02 0.40
CA SER A 120 -3.30 -14.17 0.51
C SER A 120 -3.10 -14.88 -0.84
N ALA A 121 -3.95 -14.58 -1.82
CA ALA A 121 -3.86 -15.13 -3.16
C ALA A 121 -2.79 -14.46 -4.02
N ASP A 122 -2.16 -15.24 -4.89
CA ASP A 122 -1.23 -14.76 -5.89
C ASP A 122 -1.92 -14.11 -7.11
N ASN A 123 -1.19 -13.26 -7.82
CA ASN A 123 -1.64 -12.66 -9.08
C ASN A 123 -2.94 -11.85 -8.94
N VAL A 124 -3.01 -11.01 -7.93
CA VAL A 124 -4.16 -10.14 -7.68
C VAL A 124 -3.84 -8.71 -8.11
N VAL A 125 -4.77 -8.11 -8.83
CA VAL A 125 -4.69 -6.69 -9.22
C VAL A 125 -5.87 -5.93 -8.65
N VAL A 126 -5.59 -4.80 -8.02
CA VAL A 126 -6.62 -3.92 -7.45
C VAL A 126 -6.49 -2.51 -8.04
N PHE A 127 -7.61 -1.95 -8.49
CA PHE A 127 -7.64 -0.62 -9.10
C PHE A 127 -8.71 0.27 -8.47
N GLY A 128 -8.34 1.47 -8.05
CA GLY A 128 -9.28 2.54 -7.70
C GLY A 128 -10.15 2.29 -6.46
N VAL A 129 -9.64 1.56 -5.46
CA VAL A 129 -10.34 1.23 -4.21
C VAL A 129 -9.64 1.88 -3.03
N SER A 130 -10.41 2.35 -2.06
CA SER A 130 -9.92 2.74 -0.73
C SER A 130 -10.12 1.62 0.28
N PHE A 131 -9.11 1.37 1.10
CA PHE A 131 -9.15 0.46 2.24
C PHE A 131 -9.04 1.29 3.51
N ARG A 132 -9.98 1.10 4.42
CA ARG A 132 -10.06 1.91 5.63
C ARG A 132 -10.28 1.05 6.86
N ASN A 133 -9.38 1.19 7.83
CA ASN A 133 -9.66 0.77 9.19
C ASN A 133 -9.90 2.03 10.05
N SER A 134 -11.09 2.13 10.61
CA SER A 134 -11.52 3.30 11.38
C SER A 134 -11.39 3.12 12.90
N ALA A 135 -10.79 2.01 13.35
CA ALA A 135 -10.61 1.75 14.75
C ALA A 135 -9.86 2.89 15.48
N ARG A 136 -10.32 3.21 16.68
CA ARG A 136 -9.76 4.28 17.50
C ARG A 136 -8.56 3.79 18.31
N VAL A 137 -7.47 3.44 17.62
CA VAL A 137 -6.19 3.08 18.25
C VAL A 137 -5.37 4.33 18.54
N GLY A 138 -4.50 4.25 19.55
CA GLY A 138 -3.63 5.35 19.96
C GLY A 138 -4.25 6.31 20.99
N LEU A 139 -5.51 6.10 21.36
CA LEU A 139 -6.11 6.74 22.54
C LEU A 139 -5.92 5.89 23.82
N VAL A 140 -5.54 4.64 23.65
CA VAL A 140 -5.24 3.69 24.71
C VAL A 140 -3.73 3.47 24.75
N ASN A 141 -3.14 3.42 25.94
CA ASN A 141 -1.69 3.24 26.15
C ASN A 141 -1.22 1.79 25.81
N ASP A 142 -1.80 1.17 24.81
CA ASP A 142 -1.40 -0.16 24.38
C ASP A 142 -0.65 -0.07 23.03
N PRO A 143 0.70 -0.18 23.06
CA PRO A 143 1.51 -0.08 21.87
C PRO A 143 1.37 -1.30 20.92
N GLU A 144 0.74 -2.38 21.38
CA GLU A 144 0.58 -3.60 20.59
C GLU A 144 -0.70 -3.62 19.77
N ILE A 145 -1.66 -2.76 20.07
CA ILE A 145 -2.92 -2.71 19.31
C ILE A 145 -2.72 -2.05 17.95
N ARG A 146 -3.09 -2.77 16.93
CA ARG A 146 -2.96 -2.39 15.51
C ARG A 146 -4.32 -2.20 14.87
N SER A 147 -4.35 -1.51 13.74
CA SER A 147 -5.57 -1.26 12.97
C SER A 147 -5.25 -1.31 11.48
N VAL A 148 -4.93 -2.50 10.98
CA VAL A 148 -4.48 -2.70 9.60
C VAL A 148 -5.62 -2.38 8.62
N ALA A 149 -5.35 -1.52 7.63
CA ALA A 149 -6.30 -1.26 6.54
C ALA A 149 -6.21 -2.35 5.47
N ALA A 150 -4.99 -2.78 5.14
CA ALA A 150 -4.77 -3.88 4.22
C ALA A 150 -3.56 -4.72 4.63
N MET A 151 -3.71 -6.04 4.52
CA MET A 151 -2.68 -7.05 4.68
C MET A 151 -2.46 -7.76 3.35
N VAL A 152 -1.21 -7.86 2.91
CA VAL A 152 -0.83 -8.43 1.61
C VAL A 152 0.25 -9.48 1.81
N GLU A 153 -0.07 -10.71 1.44
CA GLU A 153 0.79 -11.90 1.64
C GLU A 153 1.03 -12.67 0.34
N GLY A 154 0.10 -12.56 -0.63
CA GLY A 154 0.19 -13.27 -1.91
C GLY A 154 1.32 -12.70 -2.79
N ASP A 155 1.94 -13.55 -3.60
CA ASP A 155 2.94 -13.11 -4.56
C ASP A 155 2.31 -12.44 -5.80
N LYS A 156 2.97 -11.43 -6.36
CA LYS A 156 2.52 -10.73 -7.59
C LYS A 156 1.20 -9.98 -7.40
N VAL A 157 1.12 -9.20 -6.34
CA VAL A 157 -0.05 -8.37 -6.05
C VAL A 157 0.23 -6.90 -6.41
N ALA A 158 -0.67 -6.29 -7.19
CA ALA A 158 -0.52 -4.91 -7.63
C ALA A 158 -1.74 -4.04 -7.28
N PHE A 159 -1.46 -2.85 -6.77
CA PHE A 159 -2.47 -1.83 -6.45
C PHE A 159 -2.23 -0.58 -7.29
N TYR A 160 -3.26 -0.16 -8.03
CA TYR A 160 -3.22 1.04 -8.87
C TYR A 160 -4.25 2.06 -8.40
N HIS A 161 -3.82 3.31 -8.18
CA HIS A 161 -4.70 4.41 -7.76
C HIS A 161 -5.57 4.10 -6.54
N CYS A 162 -5.06 3.28 -5.63
CA CYS A 162 -5.72 2.89 -4.38
C CYS A 162 -5.42 3.86 -3.24
N ALA A 163 -6.12 3.70 -2.12
CA ALA A 163 -5.81 4.45 -0.92
C ALA A 163 -5.95 3.58 0.34
N PHE A 164 -5.05 3.78 1.29
CA PHE A 164 -4.99 3.04 2.55
C PHE A 164 -5.07 4.03 3.72
N TYR A 165 -6.07 3.83 4.58
CA TYR A 165 -6.36 4.75 5.69
C TYR A 165 -6.42 4.00 7.01
N SER A 166 -5.50 4.32 7.90
CA SER A 166 -5.59 3.92 9.31
C SER A 166 -4.78 4.90 10.17
N PRO A 167 -4.97 4.92 11.48
CA PRO A 167 -4.06 5.65 12.37
C PRO A 167 -2.70 4.96 12.54
N HIS A 168 -2.66 3.63 12.72
CA HIS A 168 -1.44 2.87 13.02
C HIS A 168 -1.37 1.59 12.19
N HIS A 169 -0.16 1.19 11.76
CA HIS A 169 0.07 -0.09 11.06
C HIS A 169 -0.87 -0.26 9.86
N THR A 170 -0.93 0.76 8.99
CA THR A 170 -1.95 0.89 7.95
C THR A 170 -1.85 -0.18 6.87
N LEU A 171 -0.64 -0.41 6.35
CA LEU A 171 -0.37 -1.38 5.29
C LEU A 171 0.62 -2.43 5.79
N PHE A 172 0.13 -3.62 6.04
CA PHE A 172 0.95 -4.79 6.32
C PHE A 172 1.32 -5.48 5.01
N ASP A 173 2.48 -5.13 4.50
CA ASP A 173 3.12 -5.70 3.32
C ASP A 173 3.95 -6.91 3.77
N SER A 174 3.28 -8.05 3.99
CA SER A 174 3.78 -9.16 4.79
C SER A 174 4.85 -9.98 4.08
N ALA A 175 4.55 -10.46 2.87
CA ALA A 175 5.42 -11.32 2.08
C ALA A 175 5.04 -11.26 0.61
N GLY A 176 5.93 -11.71 -0.30
CA GLY A 176 5.69 -11.72 -1.75
C GLY A 176 6.19 -10.47 -2.45
N ARG A 177 5.99 -10.43 -3.78
CA ARG A 177 6.38 -9.30 -4.63
C ARG A 177 5.17 -8.42 -4.91
N HIS A 178 5.31 -7.11 -4.60
CA HIS A 178 4.18 -6.20 -4.69
C HIS A 178 4.52 -4.92 -5.46
N TYR A 179 3.49 -4.34 -6.07
CA TYR A 179 3.58 -3.09 -6.80
C TYR A 179 2.45 -2.14 -6.42
N TYR A 180 2.80 -0.94 -6.02
CA TYR A 180 1.84 0.11 -5.64
C TYR A 180 2.08 1.33 -6.51
N GLU A 181 1.13 1.67 -7.39
CA GLU A 181 1.24 2.84 -8.26
C GLU A 181 0.21 3.91 -7.94
N SER A 182 0.68 5.15 -7.77
CA SER A 182 -0.16 6.32 -7.48
C SER A 182 -1.11 6.12 -6.30
N CYS A 183 -0.65 5.33 -5.32
CA CYS A 183 -1.41 5.01 -4.13
C CYS A 183 -1.23 6.10 -3.06
N TYR A 184 -2.32 6.38 -2.33
CA TYR A 184 -2.31 7.22 -1.14
C TYR A 184 -2.24 6.35 0.11
N ILE A 185 -1.29 6.62 0.99
CA ILE A 185 -1.10 5.86 2.23
C ILE A 185 -1.03 6.84 3.41
N GLN A 186 -1.91 6.66 4.38
CA GLN A 186 -2.03 7.56 5.54
C GLN A 186 -1.86 6.79 6.83
N GLY A 187 -1.03 7.32 7.72
CA GLY A 187 -0.81 6.74 9.04
C GLY A 187 0.10 7.59 9.91
N ASN A 188 0.55 7.01 11.02
CA ASN A 188 1.49 7.65 11.93
C ASN A 188 2.59 6.72 12.42
N ILE A 189 2.26 5.51 12.91
CA ILE A 189 3.24 4.60 13.51
C ILE A 189 3.39 3.38 12.63
N ASP A 190 4.63 3.11 12.19
CA ASP A 190 5.02 1.90 11.46
C ASP A 190 3.97 1.53 10.39
N PHE A 191 3.52 2.56 9.65
CA PHE A 191 2.28 2.41 8.92
C PHE A 191 2.43 1.77 7.53
N ILE A 192 3.68 1.45 7.12
CA ILE A 192 4.02 0.56 6.01
C ILE A 192 5.05 -0.43 6.56
N PHE A 193 4.66 -1.67 6.81
CA PHE A 193 5.51 -2.61 7.53
C PHE A 193 5.39 -4.03 6.98
N GLY A 194 6.35 -4.90 7.34
CA GLY A 194 6.40 -6.29 6.91
C GLY A 194 7.66 -6.64 6.14
N ASN A 195 7.66 -7.78 5.43
CA ASN A 195 8.80 -8.32 4.71
C ASN A 195 8.56 -8.54 3.21
N GLY A 196 7.66 -7.79 2.59
CA GLY A 196 7.45 -7.85 1.15
C GLY A 196 8.63 -7.34 0.35
N GLN A 197 8.74 -7.77 -0.90
CA GLN A 197 9.62 -7.21 -1.94
C GLN A 197 8.79 -6.23 -2.76
N SER A 198 8.78 -4.96 -2.34
CA SER A 198 7.73 -4.03 -2.76
C SER A 198 8.25 -2.74 -3.36
N MET A 199 7.64 -2.36 -4.49
CA MET A 199 7.91 -1.11 -5.17
C MET A 199 6.69 -0.18 -5.10
N PHE A 200 6.91 1.02 -4.58
CA PHE A 200 5.92 2.09 -4.48
C PHE A 200 6.26 3.18 -5.50
N GLN A 201 5.56 3.20 -6.62
CA GLN A 201 5.74 4.18 -7.70
C GLN A 201 4.79 5.37 -7.52
N CYS A 202 5.34 6.58 -7.48
CA CYS A 202 4.59 7.81 -7.27
C CYS A 202 3.64 7.77 -6.05
N PRO A 203 4.07 7.25 -4.89
CA PRO A 203 3.21 7.19 -3.73
C PRO A 203 2.97 8.57 -3.13
N GLU A 204 1.79 8.75 -2.57
CA GLU A 204 1.42 9.89 -1.77
C GLU A 204 1.28 9.46 -0.31
N ILE A 205 2.25 9.81 0.52
CA ILE A 205 2.36 9.39 1.91
C ILE A 205 1.98 10.55 2.82
N PHE A 206 0.89 10.40 3.57
CA PHE A 206 0.38 11.42 4.48
C PHE A 206 0.58 11.03 5.94
N VAL A 207 1.37 11.84 6.65
CA VAL A 207 1.64 11.66 8.08
C VAL A 207 0.53 12.32 8.90
N LYS A 208 -0.21 11.52 9.65
CA LYS A 208 -1.23 12.02 10.59
C LYS A 208 -0.58 12.60 11.84
N PRO A 209 -1.20 13.60 12.47
CA PRO A 209 -0.74 14.08 13.77
C PRO A 209 -0.87 12.97 14.83
N ASP A 210 0.14 12.84 15.66
CA ASP A 210 0.07 12.07 16.90
C ASP A 210 -0.15 13.03 18.08
N ARG A 211 -0.93 12.61 19.06
CA ARG A 211 -1.19 13.37 20.29
C ARG A 211 -0.13 13.14 21.36
N ARG A 212 0.79 12.22 21.13
CA ARG A 212 1.90 11.95 22.06
C ARG A 212 2.93 13.07 21.99
N THR A 213 3.56 13.34 23.11
CA THR A 213 4.58 14.39 23.25
C THR A 213 5.94 14.01 22.68
N GLU A 214 6.16 12.71 22.40
CA GLU A 214 7.40 12.17 21.86
C GLU A 214 7.20 11.67 20.43
N ILE A 215 8.17 11.91 19.56
CA ILE A 215 8.21 11.39 18.20
C ILE A 215 8.50 9.89 18.28
N ARG A 216 7.50 9.06 18.05
CA ARG A 216 7.64 7.60 18.01
C ARG A 216 7.20 7.01 16.67
N GLY A 217 6.63 7.82 15.79
CA GLY A 217 6.12 7.39 14.50
C GLY A 217 7.24 7.16 13.50
N SER A 218 7.10 6.12 12.70
CA SER A 218 7.87 5.91 11.48
C SER A 218 6.95 5.59 10.31
N ILE A 219 7.35 5.98 9.10
CA ILE A 219 6.64 5.60 7.87
C ILE A 219 6.78 4.10 7.69
N THR A 220 8.02 3.61 7.76
CA THR A 220 8.33 2.21 7.48
C THR A 220 8.88 1.47 8.68
N ALA A 221 8.52 0.18 8.77
CA ALA A 221 9.08 -0.80 9.70
C ALA A 221 9.27 -2.14 8.95
N GLN A 222 10.29 -2.19 8.10
CA GLN A 222 10.57 -3.33 7.24
C GLN A 222 11.37 -4.40 8.00
N VAL A 223 10.89 -5.65 7.94
CA VAL A 223 11.39 -6.78 8.73
C VAL A 223 12.13 -7.77 7.82
N ARG A 224 13.36 -7.47 7.46
CA ARG A 224 14.24 -8.37 6.73
C ARG A 224 15.29 -8.91 7.70
N GLU A 225 15.19 -10.18 8.05
CA GLU A 225 16.06 -10.82 9.04
C GLU A 225 17.28 -11.51 8.41
N GLU A 226 17.19 -11.86 7.13
CA GLU A 226 18.21 -12.59 6.39
C GLU A 226 18.57 -11.87 5.10
N GLU A 227 19.69 -12.25 4.49
CA GLU A 227 20.09 -11.75 3.19
C GLU A 227 19.25 -12.35 2.07
N ASP A 228 18.06 -11.80 1.86
CA ASP A 228 17.12 -12.14 0.79
C ASP A 228 16.91 -10.97 -0.20
N THR A 229 15.91 -11.07 -1.08
CA THR A 229 15.58 -10.04 -2.07
C THR A 229 14.59 -9.00 -1.57
N THR A 230 13.99 -9.18 -0.40
CA THR A 230 12.94 -8.31 0.13
C THR A 230 13.39 -6.89 0.46
N GLY A 231 12.45 -6.00 0.63
CA GLY A 231 12.66 -4.59 0.94
C GLY A 231 11.62 -3.68 0.31
N PHE A 232 11.57 -2.44 0.77
CA PHE A 232 10.64 -1.42 0.27
C PHE A 232 11.39 -0.36 -0.51
N VAL A 233 10.93 -0.08 -1.74
CA VAL A 233 11.49 0.95 -2.62
C VAL A 233 10.41 1.95 -2.98
N PHE A 234 10.61 3.21 -2.60
CA PHE A 234 9.71 4.34 -2.88
C PHE A 234 10.32 5.22 -3.96
N LEU A 235 9.61 5.39 -5.07
CA LEU A 235 10.08 6.12 -6.24
C LEU A 235 9.15 7.29 -6.57
N LYS A 236 9.72 8.48 -6.78
CA LYS A 236 9.03 9.67 -7.32
C LYS A 236 7.77 10.06 -6.54
N GLY A 237 7.77 9.77 -5.23
CA GLY A 237 6.66 10.02 -4.35
C GLY A 237 6.71 11.38 -3.66
N LYS A 238 5.80 11.55 -2.71
CA LYS A 238 5.82 12.68 -1.78
C LYS A 238 5.45 12.22 -0.36
N VAL A 239 6.19 12.75 0.62
CA VAL A 239 5.91 12.60 2.05
C VAL A 239 5.51 13.95 2.59
N TYR A 240 4.33 14.06 3.18
CA TYR A 240 3.83 15.28 3.78
C TYR A 240 2.80 15.00 4.87
N GLY A 241 2.37 16.00 5.59
CA GLY A 241 1.37 15.82 6.65
C GLY A 241 1.46 16.86 7.75
N VAL A 242 0.93 16.52 8.90
CA VAL A 242 0.81 17.40 10.07
C VAL A 242 1.72 16.94 11.21
N GLY A 243 2.01 15.65 11.30
CA GLY A 243 2.89 15.06 12.32
C GLY A 243 4.36 15.13 11.96
N GLU A 244 5.22 14.88 12.93
CA GLU A 244 6.64 14.60 12.71
C GLU A 244 6.88 13.10 12.70
N VAL A 245 7.76 12.62 11.80
CA VAL A 245 7.93 11.19 11.56
C VAL A 245 9.35 10.87 11.11
N TYR A 246 9.84 9.68 11.41
CA TYR A 246 11.00 9.10 10.77
C TYR A 246 10.62 8.44 9.42
N LEU A 247 11.52 8.43 8.45
CA LEU A 247 11.33 7.68 7.19
C LEU A 247 11.18 6.18 7.46
N GLY A 248 11.90 5.69 8.45
CA GLY A 248 11.77 4.32 8.90
C GLY A 248 12.49 4.04 10.20
N ARG A 249 12.07 2.93 10.79
CA ARG A 249 12.64 2.36 12.01
C ARG A 249 13.33 1.04 11.66
N VAL A 250 14.49 0.81 12.23
CA VAL A 250 15.15 -0.51 12.17
C VAL A 250 14.33 -1.48 13.02
N THR A 251 13.94 -2.61 12.45
CA THR A 251 13.20 -3.67 13.14
C THR A 251 13.91 -5.02 13.06
N ALA A 252 14.83 -5.16 12.10
CA ALA A 252 15.59 -6.38 11.86
C ALA A 252 16.99 -6.04 11.33
N PRO A 253 17.98 -6.95 11.47
CA PRO A 253 19.39 -6.67 11.17
C PRO A 253 19.69 -6.34 9.71
N ASP A 254 18.88 -6.83 8.79
CA ASP A 254 19.05 -6.65 7.36
C ASP A 254 17.96 -5.74 6.73
N SER A 255 17.19 -4.99 7.56
CA SER A 255 16.12 -4.11 7.08
C SER A 255 16.52 -3.27 5.87
N ARG A 256 15.68 -3.27 4.82
CA ARG A 256 15.95 -2.55 3.56
C ARG A 256 14.80 -1.64 3.18
N VAL A 257 15.07 -0.32 3.17
CA VAL A 257 14.13 0.70 2.68
C VAL A 257 14.88 1.76 1.90
N ILE A 258 14.38 2.11 0.72
CA ILE A 258 15.00 3.09 -0.16
C ILE A 258 13.95 4.13 -0.57
N PHE A 259 14.21 5.40 -0.29
CA PHE A 259 13.46 6.52 -0.87
C PHE A 259 14.29 7.15 -1.98
N SER A 260 13.74 7.20 -3.19
CA SER A 260 14.39 7.78 -4.36
C SER A 260 13.51 8.80 -5.06
N ASP A 261 14.11 9.91 -5.52
CA ASP A 261 13.43 10.98 -6.27
C ASP A 261 12.15 11.47 -5.59
N THR A 262 12.08 11.37 -4.26
CA THR A 262 10.88 11.63 -3.46
C THR A 262 10.96 13.01 -2.81
N TYR A 263 9.84 13.75 -2.87
CA TYR A 263 9.72 14.99 -2.12
C TYR A 263 9.45 14.70 -0.64
N LEU A 264 10.31 15.18 0.24
CA LEU A 264 10.23 15.04 1.68
C LEU A 264 9.90 16.40 2.31
N SER A 265 8.73 16.56 2.88
CA SER A 265 8.34 17.78 3.56
C SER A 265 9.02 17.91 4.91
N ARG A 266 8.82 19.03 5.58
CA ARG A 266 9.34 19.27 6.94
C ARG A 266 8.79 18.35 8.03
N THR A 267 7.84 17.46 7.72
CA THR A 267 7.35 16.42 8.61
C THR A 267 8.39 15.33 8.86
N VAL A 268 9.37 15.18 7.96
CA VAL A 268 10.44 14.22 8.15
C VAL A 268 11.46 14.77 9.16
N ASN A 269 11.68 14.00 10.24
CA ASN A 269 12.64 14.33 11.28
C ASN A 269 14.06 14.48 10.70
N ALA A 270 14.85 15.39 11.21
CA ALA A 270 16.20 15.68 10.70
C ALA A 270 17.16 14.46 10.79
N ALA A 271 16.98 13.56 11.78
CA ALA A 271 17.72 12.31 11.87
C ALA A 271 17.37 11.33 10.76
N GLY A 272 16.21 11.47 10.13
CA GLY A 272 15.68 10.66 9.02
C GLY A 272 15.21 9.28 9.43
N TRP A 273 16.01 8.54 10.17
CA TRP A 273 15.82 7.16 10.55
C TRP A 273 16.01 6.95 12.05
N THR A 274 15.55 5.84 12.60
CA THR A 274 15.67 5.56 14.03
C THR A 274 15.90 4.09 14.33
N THR A 275 16.49 3.80 15.47
CA THR A 275 16.65 2.46 16.07
C THR A 275 15.74 2.25 17.30
N ILE A 276 14.76 3.11 17.52
CA ILE A 276 13.86 2.98 18.68
C ILE A 276 13.25 1.57 18.71
N GLY A 277 13.46 0.88 19.84
CA GLY A 277 13.01 -0.51 20.02
C GLY A 277 13.90 -1.59 19.37
N TYR A 278 15.05 -1.21 18.79
CA TYR A 278 16.02 -2.13 18.22
C TYR A 278 17.39 -1.96 18.90
N THR A 279 17.99 -3.07 19.33
CA THR A 279 19.27 -3.10 20.05
C THR A 279 20.39 -3.86 19.31
N GLY A 280 20.07 -4.36 18.09
CA GLY A 280 21.06 -5.10 17.29
C GLY A 280 22.02 -4.19 16.52
N SER A 281 22.94 -4.79 15.76
CA SER A 281 23.85 -4.05 14.88
C SER A 281 23.11 -3.43 13.70
N THR A 282 23.58 -2.24 13.28
CA THR A 282 23.10 -1.55 12.07
C THR A 282 24.00 -1.75 10.86
N ASP A 283 25.03 -2.61 10.94
CA ASP A 283 26.07 -2.76 9.91
C ASP A 283 25.52 -3.22 8.57
N LYS A 284 24.52 -4.11 8.59
CA LYS A 284 23.87 -4.64 7.39
C LYS A 284 22.60 -3.88 6.99
N VAL A 285 22.12 -2.98 7.84
CA VAL A 285 20.91 -2.18 7.57
C VAL A 285 21.10 -1.34 6.32
N MET A 286 20.09 -1.35 5.45
CA MET A 286 20.05 -0.61 4.20
C MET A 286 18.87 0.38 4.19
N LEU A 287 18.90 1.36 5.09
CA LEU A 287 17.95 2.47 5.09
C LEU A 287 18.60 3.64 4.34
N ALA A 288 18.10 3.92 3.13
CA ALA A 288 18.81 4.74 2.16
C ALA A 288 17.95 5.82 1.53
N GLU A 289 18.59 6.92 1.12
CA GLU A 289 18.02 8.00 0.36
C GLU A 289 18.84 8.25 -0.90
N PHE A 290 18.16 8.53 -2.02
CA PHE A 290 18.79 8.92 -3.28
C PHE A 290 17.98 10.03 -3.97
N ASN A 291 18.64 11.15 -4.32
CA ASN A 291 18.04 12.25 -5.08
C ASN A 291 16.69 12.77 -4.52
N CYS A 292 16.48 12.68 -3.21
CA CYS A 292 15.31 13.23 -2.56
C CYS A 292 15.36 14.75 -2.52
N THR A 293 14.20 15.41 -2.51
CA THR A 293 14.06 16.87 -2.54
C THR A 293 13.15 17.37 -1.42
N GLY A 294 13.11 18.67 -1.22
CA GLY A 294 12.27 19.31 -0.19
C GLY A 294 12.99 19.51 1.14
N PRO A 295 12.37 20.23 2.09
CA PRO A 295 13.01 20.61 3.34
C PRO A 295 13.33 19.43 4.27
N GLY A 296 12.62 18.32 4.14
CA GLY A 296 12.91 17.08 4.89
C GLY A 296 14.01 16.21 4.27
N ALA A 297 14.56 16.59 3.11
CA ALA A 297 15.65 15.89 2.46
C ALA A 297 17.04 16.43 2.84
N ASP A 298 17.11 17.37 3.78
CA ASP A 298 18.40 17.81 4.33
C ASP A 298 19.05 16.67 5.12
N VAL A 299 20.19 16.22 4.63
CA VAL A 299 20.91 15.05 5.16
C VAL A 299 21.96 15.40 6.21
N THR A 300 22.08 16.68 6.58
CA THR A 300 23.13 17.18 7.48
C THR A 300 23.09 16.48 8.85
N ASN A 301 21.90 16.25 9.36
CA ASN A 301 21.66 15.65 10.68
C ASN A 301 21.15 14.20 10.62
N ARG A 302 21.29 13.52 9.46
CA ARG A 302 20.93 12.09 9.36
C ARG A 302 21.80 11.23 10.27
N VAL A 303 21.20 10.19 10.81
CA VAL A 303 21.94 9.19 11.60
C VAL A 303 23.12 8.63 10.79
N PRO A 304 24.29 8.45 11.41
CA PRO A 304 25.53 8.11 10.67
C PRO A 304 25.53 6.73 9.99
N TRP A 305 24.69 5.82 10.45
CA TRP A 305 24.54 4.48 9.88
C TRP A 305 23.56 4.41 8.70
N SER A 306 22.79 5.47 8.42
CA SER A 306 21.93 5.52 7.21
C SER A 306 22.80 5.68 5.96
N ARG A 307 22.27 5.23 4.82
CA ARG A 307 23.02 5.19 3.58
C ARG A 307 22.60 6.30 2.63
N ARG A 308 23.59 6.91 2.00
CA ARG A 308 23.38 7.82 0.85
C ARG A 308 23.83 7.08 -0.40
N PHE A 309 22.88 6.75 -1.25
CA PHE A 309 23.21 6.01 -2.46
C PHE A 309 23.82 6.92 -3.52
N SER A 310 24.82 6.39 -4.22
CA SER A 310 25.23 6.91 -5.52
C SER A 310 24.25 6.43 -6.60
N GLN A 311 24.34 6.99 -7.82
CA GLN A 311 23.56 6.53 -8.98
C GLN A 311 23.74 5.03 -9.23
N ASN A 312 24.95 4.52 -9.08
CA ASN A 312 25.24 3.10 -9.30
C ASN A 312 24.63 2.20 -8.23
N ASP A 313 24.66 2.62 -6.96
CA ASP A 313 24.04 1.87 -5.86
C ASP A 313 22.53 1.79 -6.00
N ALA A 314 21.92 2.91 -6.41
CA ALA A 314 20.50 3.03 -6.58
C ALA A 314 19.96 2.26 -7.79
N ALA A 315 20.68 2.23 -8.90
CA ALA A 315 20.21 1.75 -10.21
C ALA A 315 19.51 0.38 -10.17
N LYS A 316 20.02 -0.56 -9.39
CA LYS A 316 19.46 -1.91 -9.28
C LYS A 316 18.09 -1.99 -8.58
N TYR A 317 17.70 -0.92 -7.86
CA TYR A 317 16.44 -0.86 -7.12
C TYR A 317 15.39 0.02 -7.82
N LEU A 318 15.81 0.88 -8.77
CA LEU A 318 14.95 1.92 -9.33
C LEU A 318 14.12 1.47 -10.54
N THR A 319 14.09 0.18 -10.83
CA THR A 319 13.31 -0.39 -11.93
C THR A 319 12.41 -1.52 -11.44
N ILE A 320 11.38 -1.82 -12.22
CA ILE A 320 10.48 -2.95 -11.92
C ILE A 320 11.21 -4.31 -11.90
N ASP A 321 12.46 -4.37 -12.34
CA ASP A 321 13.27 -5.58 -12.23
C ASP A 321 13.55 -5.95 -10.77
N PHE A 322 13.54 -4.97 -9.84
CA PHE A 322 13.62 -5.23 -8.39
C PHE A 322 12.55 -6.21 -7.90
N ILE A 323 11.36 -6.18 -8.48
CA ILE A 323 10.24 -7.08 -8.15
C ILE A 323 9.98 -8.12 -9.24
N ASN A 324 10.89 -8.30 -10.19
CA ASN A 324 10.69 -9.08 -11.42
C ASN A 324 9.40 -8.68 -12.17
N GLY A 325 9.07 -7.39 -12.17
CA GLY A 325 7.79 -6.86 -12.62
C GLY A 325 7.47 -7.15 -14.07
N LYS A 326 8.49 -7.30 -14.95
CA LYS A 326 8.31 -7.66 -16.37
C LYS A 326 7.61 -8.99 -16.58
N GLU A 327 7.65 -9.88 -15.60
CA GLU A 327 7.03 -11.21 -15.69
C GLU A 327 5.54 -11.19 -15.41
N TRP A 328 5.07 -10.27 -14.56
CA TRP A 328 3.73 -10.35 -14.00
C TRP A 328 2.92 -9.06 -14.03
N LEU A 329 3.56 -7.89 -14.04
CA LEU A 329 2.81 -6.64 -14.15
C LEU A 329 2.14 -6.52 -15.52
N PRO A 330 0.93 -5.95 -15.59
CA PRO A 330 0.30 -5.67 -16.88
C PRO A 330 1.21 -4.80 -17.76
N ALA A 331 1.48 -5.22 -19.02
CA ALA A 331 2.43 -4.59 -19.96
C ALA A 331 2.19 -3.09 -20.25
N TYR A 332 1.24 -2.48 -19.59
CA TYR A 332 0.83 -1.09 -19.73
C TYR A 332 1.74 -0.10 -18.99
N TYR A 333 2.47 -0.57 -17.99
CA TYR A 333 3.19 0.28 -17.04
C TYR A 333 4.72 0.19 -17.15
N TYR A 334 5.23 -0.30 -18.26
CA TYR A 334 6.68 -0.31 -18.53
C TYR A 334 7.08 0.83 -19.45
#